data_31e3d8095bf4f5789850de5629b38a3a
#
_entry.id   31e3d8095bf4f5789850de5629b38a3a
#
_cell.length_a   1.000
_cell.length_b   1.000
_cell.length_c   1.000
_cell.angle_alpha   90.00
_cell.angle_beta   90.00
_cell.angle_gamma   90.00
#
_symmetry.space_group_name_H-M   'P 1'
#
loop_
_entity.id
_entity.type
_entity.pdbx_description
1 polymer ?
#
loop_
_entity_poly.entity_id
_entity_poly.type
_entity_poly.pdbx_seq_one_letter_code
_entity_poly.pdbx_strand_id
1 'polypeptide(L)'
;MQSVNVSLPSSTGTAMAGTIDFPDSPPQAFAIFAHCFAGSRHTPGAARVSKQLTNFGIATLRFDFPGLGQSEGNFADTCFSQNVADIQAAADWLAHNSSAPQLLMGHSLGGAAALAAANNIRSLKAVATIGAPFDPAHSVLHYADKIGEVDANGEVEVTLGGRALTISRLFLEDLAETNPEDYLPRLRKPLMVLHSPIDQTVGIDNAQNIFRTTRYPKSLVALDKADHLVTKQGAAARAADLIGAWAEQFIVPENIPTPVAEDSALAIPAVGTRMGVVVRHNDRSVSADRTKKNGGKGQGFTAEGLLMSAVATASTQAIKEAGKAQKIDAKVLEAVSVRVNQESESRFTRTVTLPGFLSADQQRALADAAASTTIDSLLAVDIATTVATTAE
;
A
#
# COMPACT_ATOMS: atom_id res chain seq x y z
N MET A 1 -2.53 8.13 -3.44
CA MET A 1 -1.42 7.19 -3.14
C MET A 1 -0.23 7.51 -4.03
N GLN A 2 0.97 7.57 -3.47
CA GLN A 2 2.20 7.94 -4.16
C GLN A 2 3.31 6.93 -3.85
N SER A 3 4.17 6.66 -4.81
CA SER A 3 5.32 5.75 -4.64
C SER A 3 6.62 6.53 -4.82
N VAL A 4 7.49 6.49 -3.83
CA VAL A 4 8.78 7.20 -3.80
C VAL A 4 9.90 6.16 -3.80
N ASN A 5 10.80 6.23 -4.76
CA ASN A 5 12.00 5.40 -4.76
C ASN A 5 13.04 5.97 -3.78
N VAL A 6 13.66 5.08 -3.03
CA VAL A 6 14.68 5.40 -2.03
C VAL A 6 15.87 4.45 -2.18
N SER A 7 17.01 4.85 -1.65
CA SER A 7 18.17 4.00 -1.44
C SER A 7 18.46 3.94 0.06
N LEU A 8 18.72 2.74 0.56
CA LEU A 8 18.99 2.52 1.98
C LEU A 8 20.16 1.53 2.15
N PRO A 9 20.95 1.64 3.20
CA PRO A 9 22.06 0.71 3.45
C PRO A 9 21.53 -0.66 3.90
N SER A 10 22.16 -1.73 3.46
CA SER A 10 22.03 -3.05 4.05
C SER A 10 22.76 -3.12 5.40
N SER A 11 22.65 -4.25 6.08
CA SER A 11 23.41 -4.54 7.31
C SER A 11 24.92 -4.53 7.10
N THR A 12 25.39 -4.74 5.89
CA THR A 12 26.82 -4.72 5.48
C THR A 12 27.23 -3.41 4.80
N GLY A 13 26.31 -2.46 4.65
CA GLY A 13 26.55 -1.17 3.99
C GLY A 13 26.34 -1.17 2.48
N THR A 14 26.02 -2.31 1.86
CA THR A 14 25.64 -2.40 0.43
C THR A 14 24.34 -1.63 0.18
N ALA A 15 24.24 -0.90 -0.93
CA ALA A 15 23.04 -0.12 -1.22
C ALA A 15 21.87 -1.03 -1.64
N MET A 16 20.77 -0.92 -0.90
CA MET A 16 19.51 -1.57 -1.22
C MET A 16 18.54 -0.58 -1.89
N ALA A 17 17.92 -1.02 -2.97
CA ALA A 17 16.90 -0.24 -3.65
C ALA A 17 15.54 -0.43 -2.95
N GLY A 18 14.90 0.67 -2.57
CA GLY A 18 13.61 0.69 -1.88
C GLY A 18 12.54 1.49 -2.63
N THR A 19 11.31 1.28 -2.22
CA THR A 19 10.15 2.11 -2.61
C THR A 19 9.25 2.25 -1.40
N ILE A 20 8.86 3.48 -1.06
CA ILE A 20 7.83 3.74 -0.06
C ILE A 20 6.54 4.09 -0.80
N ASP A 21 5.48 3.35 -0.53
CA ASP A 21 4.12 3.68 -0.98
C ASP A 21 3.43 4.49 0.12
N PHE A 22 3.14 5.75 -0.15
CA PHE A 22 2.49 6.68 0.79
C PHE A 22 0.98 6.77 0.55
N PRO A 23 0.16 6.88 1.62
CA PRO A 23 -1.24 7.25 1.51
C PRO A 23 -1.42 8.67 0.98
N ASP A 24 -2.65 9.04 0.63
CA ASP A 24 -3.00 10.37 0.17
C ASP A 24 -3.09 11.42 1.30
N SER A 25 -3.22 10.94 2.54
CA SER A 25 -3.10 11.73 3.76
C SER A 25 -1.73 11.53 4.42
N PRO A 26 -1.33 12.37 5.38
CA PRO A 26 -0.16 12.07 6.21
C PRO A 26 -0.24 10.65 6.79
N PRO A 27 0.84 9.86 6.70
CA PRO A 27 0.81 8.49 7.21
C PRO A 27 0.47 8.44 8.71
N GLN A 28 -0.43 7.55 9.09
CA GLN A 28 -0.73 7.26 10.49
C GLN A 28 0.30 6.30 11.10
N ALA A 29 0.89 5.45 10.27
CA ALA A 29 1.94 4.53 10.66
C ALA A 29 2.82 4.15 9.45
N PHE A 30 3.98 3.59 9.76
CA PHE A 30 4.88 3.02 8.77
C PHE A 30 4.99 1.51 8.92
N ALA A 31 5.16 0.83 7.79
CA ALA A 31 5.34 -0.61 7.70
C ALA A 31 6.54 -0.96 6.81
N ILE A 32 7.05 -2.18 6.99
CA ILE A 32 8.05 -2.80 6.11
C ILE A 32 7.47 -4.06 5.49
N PHE A 33 7.76 -4.29 4.22
CA PHE A 33 7.42 -5.52 3.50
C PHE A 33 8.68 -6.20 2.95
N ALA A 34 9.01 -7.37 3.48
CA ALA A 34 10.09 -8.26 3.03
C ALA A 34 9.55 -9.21 1.96
N HIS A 35 10.11 -9.16 0.74
CA HIS A 35 9.66 -9.97 -0.39
C HIS A 35 10.15 -11.42 -0.32
N CYS A 36 9.60 -12.32 -1.16
CA CYS A 36 9.97 -13.72 -1.26
C CYS A 36 11.37 -13.91 -1.85
N PHE A 37 11.93 -15.12 -1.70
CA PHE A 37 13.30 -15.52 -1.98
C PHE A 37 13.86 -15.02 -3.32
N ALA A 38 13.26 -15.33 -4.45
CA ALA A 38 13.69 -14.88 -5.77
C ALA A 38 12.95 -13.61 -6.25
N GLY A 39 12.30 -12.91 -5.32
CA GLY A 39 11.46 -11.77 -5.61
C GLY A 39 12.21 -10.45 -5.75
N SER A 40 11.43 -9.40 -5.73
CA SER A 40 11.89 -8.03 -5.60
C SER A 40 10.75 -7.17 -5.02
N ARG A 41 11.04 -5.94 -4.67
CA ARG A 41 10.04 -4.96 -4.26
C ARG A 41 8.95 -4.73 -5.32
N HIS A 42 9.17 -5.15 -6.57
CA HIS A 42 8.20 -5.07 -7.66
C HIS A 42 7.38 -6.36 -7.85
N THR A 43 7.65 -7.41 -7.09
CA THR A 43 6.82 -8.63 -7.12
C THR A 43 5.35 -8.26 -6.92
N PRO A 44 4.42 -8.79 -7.73
CA PRO A 44 3.02 -8.37 -7.70
C PRO A 44 2.39 -8.44 -6.31
N GLY A 45 2.69 -9.47 -5.51
CA GLY A 45 2.23 -9.60 -4.13
C GLY A 45 2.72 -8.43 -3.27
N ALA A 46 4.04 -8.17 -3.24
CA ALA A 46 4.63 -7.09 -2.45
C ALA A 46 4.07 -5.71 -2.86
N ALA A 47 4.08 -5.41 -4.16
CA ALA A 47 3.66 -4.11 -4.66
C ALA A 47 2.16 -3.84 -4.47
N ARG A 48 1.31 -4.86 -4.64
CA ARG A 48 -0.15 -4.69 -4.47
C ARG A 48 -0.55 -4.61 -3.00
N VAL A 49 0.06 -5.44 -2.14
CA VAL A 49 -0.19 -5.38 -0.69
C VAL A 49 0.23 -4.02 -0.14
N SER A 50 1.43 -3.56 -0.46
CA SER A 50 1.95 -2.25 -0.02
C SER A 50 1.03 -1.10 -0.44
N LYS A 51 0.62 -1.08 -1.71
CA LYS A 51 -0.29 -0.05 -2.24
C LYS A 51 -1.67 -0.09 -1.61
N GLN A 52 -2.22 -1.27 -1.36
CA GLN A 52 -3.55 -1.41 -0.75
C GLN A 52 -3.56 -0.94 0.71
N LEU A 53 -2.47 -1.14 1.46
CA LEU A 53 -2.34 -0.68 2.85
C LEU A 53 -2.36 0.84 2.99
N THR A 54 -2.10 1.59 1.92
CA THR A 54 -2.26 3.05 1.95
C THR A 54 -3.70 3.48 2.22
N ASN A 55 -4.71 2.65 1.91
CA ASN A 55 -6.12 2.90 2.23
C ASN A 55 -6.40 2.86 3.73
N PHE A 56 -5.49 2.26 4.52
CA PHE A 56 -5.52 2.23 5.99
C PHE A 56 -4.60 3.29 6.60
N GLY A 57 -4.15 4.27 5.82
CA GLY A 57 -3.23 5.30 6.29
C GLY A 57 -1.81 4.80 6.59
N ILE A 58 -1.44 3.60 6.13
CA ILE A 58 -0.13 2.99 6.40
C ILE A 58 0.79 3.22 5.21
N ALA A 59 1.93 3.92 5.44
CA ALA A 59 3.01 4.01 4.48
C ALA A 59 3.87 2.75 4.57
N THR A 60 4.18 2.12 3.43
CA THR A 60 4.92 0.84 3.43
C THR A 60 6.21 0.95 2.64
N LEU A 61 7.34 0.72 3.31
CA LEU A 61 8.63 0.48 2.68
C LEU A 61 8.71 -0.97 2.21
N ARG A 62 8.94 -1.16 0.93
CA ARG A 62 9.37 -2.44 0.34
C ARG A 62 10.73 -2.22 -0.31
N PHE A 63 11.63 -3.14 -0.13
CA PHE A 63 13.01 -3.03 -0.62
C PHE A 63 13.47 -4.34 -1.26
N ASP A 64 14.50 -4.28 -2.07
CA ASP A 64 15.17 -5.46 -2.63
C ASP A 64 16.31 -5.85 -1.70
N PHE A 65 16.39 -7.14 -1.33
CA PHE A 65 17.56 -7.65 -0.60
C PHE A 65 18.83 -7.56 -1.46
N PRO A 66 20.04 -7.50 -0.85
CA PRO A 66 21.31 -7.46 -1.58
C PRO A 66 21.41 -8.59 -2.63
N GLY A 67 21.91 -8.24 -3.81
CA GLY A 67 22.01 -9.16 -4.95
C GLY A 67 20.70 -9.49 -5.66
N LEU A 68 19.56 -8.92 -5.22
CA LEU A 68 18.25 -9.10 -5.84
C LEU A 68 17.68 -7.79 -6.37
N GLY A 69 16.80 -7.89 -7.35
CA GLY A 69 16.08 -6.74 -7.92
C GLY A 69 17.01 -5.68 -8.50
N GLN A 70 17.05 -4.50 -7.88
CA GLN A 70 17.92 -3.37 -8.24
C GLN A 70 18.89 -3.00 -7.11
N SER A 71 18.97 -3.81 -6.06
CA SER A 71 19.99 -3.66 -5.02
C SER A 71 21.35 -4.08 -5.51
N GLU A 72 22.38 -3.46 -4.96
CA GLU A 72 23.76 -3.84 -5.22
C GLU A 72 24.13 -5.16 -4.53
N GLY A 73 25.34 -5.66 -4.78
CA GLY A 73 25.87 -6.90 -4.23
C GLY A 73 25.62 -8.12 -5.12
N ASN A 74 26.05 -9.26 -4.62
CA ASN A 74 25.83 -10.55 -5.26
C ASN A 74 25.07 -11.47 -4.30
N PHE A 75 24.00 -12.11 -4.77
CA PHE A 75 23.18 -13.00 -3.93
C PHE A 75 23.98 -14.18 -3.35
N ALA A 76 24.96 -14.69 -4.08
CA ALA A 76 25.84 -15.77 -3.62
C ALA A 76 26.62 -15.42 -2.35
N ASP A 77 26.86 -14.12 -2.10
CA ASP A 77 27.59 -13.64 -0.92
C ASP A 77 26.67 -13.40 0.29
N THR A 78 25.38 -13.67 0.17
CA THR A 78 24.38 -13.43 1.22
C THR A 78 24.03 -14.71 1.98
N CYS A 79 23.37 -14.55 3.14
CA CYS A 79 22.81 -15.65 3.92
C CYS A 79 21.47 -15.24 4.55
N PHE A 80 20.75 -16.17 5.16
CA PHE A 80 19.45 -15.90 5.77
C PHE A 80 19.56 -14.94 6.97
N SER A 81 20.57 -15.15 7.81
CA SER A 81 20.83 -14.26 8.94
C SER A 81 21.15 -12.83 8.50
N GLN A 82 21.80 -12.65 7.35
CA GLN A 82 22.01 -11.34 6.77
C GLN A 82 20.68 -10.73 6.30
N ASN A 83 19.78 -11.51 5.66
CA ASN A 83 18.44 -11.00 5.32
C ASN A 83 17.66 -10.53 6.56
N VAL A 84 17.80 -11.24 7.68
CA VAL A 84 17.23 -10.81 8.98
C VAL A 84 17.84 -9.49 9.43
N ALA A 85 19.16 -9.33 9.36
CA ALA A 85 19.85 -8.10 9.70
C ALA A 85 19.51 -6.94 8.74
N ASP A 86 19.28 -7.22 7.45
CA ASP A 86 18.90 -6.22 6.45
C ASP A 86 17.49 -5.67 6.71
N ILE A 87 16.56 -6.49 7.21
CA ILE A 87 15.24 -6.00 7.68
C ILE A 87 15.42 -5.04 8.87
N GLN A 88 16.35 -5.31 9.79
CA GLN A 88 16.64 -4.42 10.91
C GLN A 88 17.26 -3.11 10.42
N ALA A 89 18.22 -3.18 9.50
CA ALA A 89 18.82 -2.00 8.87
C ALA A 89 17.78 -1.14 8.14
N ALA A 90 16.83 -1.77 7.43
CA ALA A 90 15.73 -1.08 6.80
C ALA A 90 14.79 -0.41 7.84
N ALA A 91 14.57 -1.03 8.99
CA ALA A 91 13.78 -0.44 10.07
C ALA A 91 14.46 0.77 10.70
N ASP A 92 15.76 0.68 10.94
CA ASP A 92 16.56 1.79 11.47
C ASP A 92 16.62 2.95 10.47
N TRP A 93 16.84 2.65 9.19
CA TRP A 93 16.84 3.67 8.16
C TRP A 93 15.48 4.38 8.07
N LEU A 94 14.36 3.63 8.10
CA LEU A 94 13.02 4.18 8.05
C LEU A 94 12.73 5.07 9.26
N ALA A 95 13.18 4.66 10.46
CA ALA A 95 13.04 5.44 11.68
C ALA A 95 13.80 6.79 11.62
N HIS A 96 14.97 6.82 10.96
CA HIS A 96 15.77 8.04 10.83
C HIS A 96 15.25 8.98 9.72
N ASN A 97 14.71 8.43 8.64
CA ASN A 97 14.35 9.22 7.45
C ASN A 97 12.85 9.55 7.34
N SER A 98 12.02 8.91 8.16
CA SER A 98 10.58 9.08 8.20
C SER A 98 10.04 8.88 9.60
N SER A 99 9.62 7.65 9.91
CA SER A 99 9.15 7.25 11.23
C SER A 99 9.38 5.76 11.46
N ALA A 100 9.54 5.36 12.72
CA ALA A 100 9.82 3.97 13.07
C ALA A 100 8.67 3.03 12.64
N PRO A 101 8.96 1.87 12.01
CA PRO A 101 7.91 0.97 11.55
C PRO A 101 7.15 0.36 12.71
N GLN A 102 5.83 0.34 12.60
CA GLN A 102 4.93 -0.31 13.57
C GLN A 102 4.41 -1.66 13.09
N LEU A 103 4.42 -1.92 11.78
CA LEU A 103 4.02 -3.18 11.17
C LEU A 103 5.17 -3.76 10.34
N LEU A 104 5.49 -5.03 10.56
CA LEU A 104 6.42 -5.78 9.72
C LEU A 104 5.66 -6.88 9.00
N MET A 105 5.84 -6.95 7.70
CA MET A 105 5.24 -7.98 6.86
C MET A 105 6.29 -8.70 6.06
N GLY A 106 6.03 -9.98 5.78
CA GLY A 106 6.91 -10.74 4.90
C GLY A 106 6.15 -11.82 4.14
N HIS A 107 6.63 -12.09 2.93
CA HIS A 107 6.09 -13.11 2.05
C HIS A 107 7.08 -14.25 1.85
N SER A 108 6.62 -15.49 1.98
CA SER A 108 7.44 -16.70 1.79
C SER A 108 8.69 -16.65 2.68
N LEU A 109 9.91 -16.87 2.16
CA LEU A 109 11.16 -16.78 2.93
C LEU A 109 11.35 -15.38 3.58
N GLY A 110 10.91 -14.30 2.92
CA GLY A 110 10.86 -12.97 3.54
C GLY A 110 9.94 -12.91 4.76
N GLY A 111 8.91 -13.76 4.81
CA GLY A 111 8.05 -13.93 5.99
C GLY A 111 8.78 -14.62 7.15
N ALA A 112 9.57 -15.66 6.88
CA ALA A 112 10.41 -16.30 7.89
C ALA A 112 11.48 -15.32 8.43
N ALA A 113 12.14 -14.56 7.53
CA ALA A 113 13.09 -13.52 7.92
C ALA A 113 12.45 -12.40 8.75
N ALA A 114 11.22 -11.99 8.40
CA ALA A 114 10.46 -11.01 9.18
C ALA A 114 10.13 -11.52 10.59
N LEU A 115 9.76 -12.78 10.75
CA LEU A 115 9.52 -13.40 12.05
C LEU A 115 10.78 -13.42 12.92
N ALA A 116 11.93 -13.77 12.33
CA ALA A 116 13.21 -13.80 13.02
C ALA A 116 13.68 -12.37 13.41
N ALA A 117 13.51 -11.38 12.52
CA ALA A 117 13.90 -9.99 12.74
C ALA A 117 13.03 -9.26 13.78
N ALA A 118 11.75 -9.64 13.90
CA ALA A 118 10.75 -8.87 14.63
C ALA A 118 11.07 -8.64 16.10
N ASN A 119 11.78 -9.56 16.76
CA ASN A 119 12.15 -9.42 18.17
C ASN A 119 13.13 -8.27 18.41
N ASN A 120 13.96 -7.95 17.43
CA ASN A 120 15.00 -6.94 17.51
C ASN A 120 14.51 -5.53 17.12
N ILE A 121 13.32 -5.42 16.52
CA ILE A 121 12.73 -4.13 16.13
C ILE A 121 11.70 -3.72 17.20
N ARG A 122 12.10 -2.84 18.10
CA ARG A 122 11.30 -2.47 19.29
C ARG A 122 10.03 -1.69 18.94
N SER A 123 10.04 -0.92 17.87
CA SER A 123 8.91 -0.09 17.43
C SER A 123 7.71 -0.89 16.96
N LEU A 124 7.90 -2.14 16.52
CA LEU A 124 6.84 -2.97 15.97
C LEU A 124 5.72 -3.20 16.98
N LYS A 125 4.49 -3.00 16.51
CA LYS A 125 3.24 -3.27 17.23
C LYS A 125 2.55 -4.52 16.72
N ALA A 126 2.84 -4.95 15.49
CA ALA A 126 2.24 -6.12 14.85
C ALA A 126 3.19 -6.71 13.78
N VAL A 127 3.03 -8.01 13.53
CA VAL A 127 3.74 -8.75 12.48
C VAL A 127 2.72 -9.54 11.66
N ALA A 128 2.88 -9.58 10.34
CA ALA A 128 2.04 -10.39 9.46
C ALA A 128 2.89 -11.18 8.46
N THR A 129 2.52 -12.42 8.18
CA THR A 129 3.19 -13.26 7.18
C THR A 129 2.21 -13.77 6.14
N ILE A 130 2.67 -13.89 4.90
CA ILE A 130 1.91 -14.44 3.78
C ILE A 130 2.69 -15.62 3.23
N GLY A 131 2.14 -16.84 3.29
CA GLY A 131 2.75 -18.04 2.74
C GLY A 131 4.16 -18.32 3.27
N ALA A 132 4.45 -17.98 4.53
CA ALA A 132 5.78 -18.17 5.12
C ALA A 132 6.04 -19.63 5.50
N PRO A 133 7.26 -20.16 5.26
CA PRO A 133 7.66 -21.44 5.82
C PRO A 133 7.89 -21.31 7.33
N PHE A 134 7.57 -22.40 8.07
CA PHE A 134 7.92 -22.51 9.48
C PHE A 134 9.42 -22.66 9.64
N ASP A 135 9.98 -23.64 8.97
CA ASP A 135 11.42 -23.89 8.92
C ASP A 135 11.98 -23.29 7.60
N PRO A 136 12.84 -22.25 7.67
CA PRO A 136 13.44 -21.67 6.48
C PRO A 136 14.27 -22.67 5.66
N ALA A 137 14.86 -23.71 6.30
CA ALA A 137 15.62 -24.75 5.62
C ALA A 137 14.77 -25.58 4.66
N HIS A 138 13.46 -25.70 4.88
CA HIS A 138 12.54 -26.35 3.95
C HIS A 138 12.48 -25.68 2.58
N SER A 139 12.83 -24.39 2.47
CA SER A 139 12.91 -23.71 1.18
C SER A 139 13.99 -24.31 0.26
N VAL A 140 14.97 -24.99 0.85
CA VAL A 140 16.08 -25.68 0.15
C VAL A 140 15.67 -27.04 -0.38
N LEU A 141 14.63 -27.67 0.18
CA LEU A 141 14.16 -28.98 -0.29
C LEU A 141 13.73 -28.97 -1.77
N HIS A 142 13.34 -27.82 -2.29
CA HIS A 142 13.09 -27.63 -3.72
C HIS A 142 14.34 -27.82 -4.60
N TYR A 143 15.54 -27.91 -4.01
CA TYR A 143 16.84 -28.05 -4.67
C TYR A 143 17.64 -29.23 -4.10
N ALA A 144 16.96 -30.17 -3.44
CA ALA A 144 17.60 -31.30 -2.77
C ALA A 144 18.45 -32.13 -3.75
N ASP A 145 18.03 -32.23 -5.01
CA ASP A 145 18.77 -32.88 -6.12
C ASP A 145 20.08 -32.18 -6.47
N LYS A 146 20.24 -30.89 -6.14
CA LYS A 146 21.42 -30.07 -6.43
C LYS A 146 22.34 -29.85 -5.22
N ILE A 147 21.96 -30.31 -4.03
CA ILE A 147 22.78 -30.14 -2.82
C ILE A 147 24.16 -30.74 -3.00
N GLY A 148 24.25 -31.90 -3.69
CA GLY A 148 25.54 -32.54 -4.00
C GLY A 148 26.47 -31.67 -4.87
N GLU A 149 25.95 -30.77 -5.71
CA GLU A 149 26.76 -29.83 -6.48
C GLU A 149 27.34 -28.73 -5.56
N VAL A 150 26.56 -28.27 -4.55
CA VAL A 150 27.04 -27.32 -3.55
C VAL A 150 28.16 -27.91 -2.71
N ASP A 151 28.06 -29.21 -2.36
CA ASP A 151 29.12 -29.92 -1.62
C ASP A 151 30.41 -30.04 -2.43
N ALA A 152 30.30 -30.19 -3.75
CA ALA A 152 31.45 -30.30 -4.63
C ALA A 152 32.10 -28.96 -4.99
N ASN A 153 31.28 -27.93 -5.25
CA ASN A 153 31.71 -26.67 -5.87
C ASN A 153 31.62 -25.47 -4.91
N GLY A 154 31.01 -25.62 -3.74
CA GLY A 154 30.73 -24.52 -2.79
C GLY A 154 29.50 -23.70 -3.13
N GLU A 155 28.96 -23.82 -4.34
CA GLU A 155 27.78 -23.10 -4.82
C GLU A 155 27.05 -23.84 -5.93
N VAL A 156 25.81 -23.51 -6.20
CA VAL A 156 25.02 -24.06 -7.31
C VAL A 156 24.13 -23.00 -7.93
N GLU A 157 24.00 -23.01 -9.24
CA GLU A 157 23.02 -22.17 -9.94
C GLU A 157 21.65 -22.87 -10.00
N VAL A 158 20.62 -22.17 -9.54
CA VAL A 158 19.24 -22.62 -9.58
C VAL A 158 18.35 -21.61 -10.29
N THR A 159 17.35 -22.08 -11.02
CA THR A 159 16.37 -21.20 -11.65
C THR A 159 15.14 -21.07 -10.77
N LEU A 160 14.87 -19.86 -10.28
CA LEU A 160 13.78 -19.51 -9.40
C LEU A 160 12.92 -18.41 -10.01
N GLY A 161 11.63 -18.66 -10.19
CA GLY A 161 10.73 -17.64 -10.76
C GLY A 161 11.21 -17.13 -12.13
N GLY A 162 11.92 -17.96 -12.91
CA GLY A 162 12.47 -17.59 -14.20
C GLY A 162 13.80 -16.82 -14.14
N ARG A 163 14.45 -16.72 -12.95
CA ARG A 163 15.75 -16.08 -12.75
C ARG A 163 16.79 -17.11 -12.31
N ALA A 164 17.99 -17.04 -12.90
CA ALA A 164 19.14 -17.77 -12.40
C ALA A 164 19.64 -17.09 -11.12
N LEU A 165 19.83 -17.89 -10.06
CA LEU A 165 20.37 -17.45 -8.77
C LEU A 165 21.43 -18.45 -8.33
N THR A 166 22.55 -17.94 -7.84
CA THR A 166 23.60 -18.77 -7.25
C THR A 166 23.36 -18.89 -5.74
N ILE A 167 23.14 -20.13 -5.29
CA ILE A 167 23.01 -20.47 -3.87
C ILE A 167 24.36 -20.98 -3.39
N SER A 168 24.94 -20.31 -2.40
CA SER A 168 26.21 -20.68 -1.80
C SER A 168 26.03 -21.70 -0.66
N ARG A 169 27.10 -22.40 -0.33
CA ARG A 169 27.16 -23.26 0.87
C ARG A 169 26.85 -22.46 2.15
N LEU A 170 27.38 -21.24 2.25
CA LEU A 170 27.13 -20.35 3.38
C LEU A 170 25.62 -20.13 3.58
N PHE A 171 24.87 -19.89 2.50
CA PHE A 171 23.42 -19.69 2.59
C PHE A 171 22.70 -20.94 3.11
N LEU A 172 23.11 -22.13 2.66
CA LEU A 172 22.49 -23.41 3.08
C LEU A 172 22.81 -23.76 4.54
N GLU A 173 24.05 -23.57 4.95
CA GLU A 173 24.49 -23.82 6.35
C GLU A 173 23.76 -22.88 7.30
N ASP A 174 23.70 -21.59 7.00
CA ASP A 174 23.01 -20.59 7.83
C ASP A 174 21.49 -20.86 7.92
N LEU A 175 20.85 -21.31 6.81
CA LEU A 175 19.46 -21.75 6.87
C LEU A 175 19.29 -22.97 7.78
N ALA A 176 20.18 -23.94 7.72
CA ALA A 176 20.10 -25.18 8.52
C ALA A 176 20.32 -24.92 10.01
N GLU A 177 21.10 -23.89 10.38
CA GLU A 177 21.33 -23.47 11.75
C GLU A 177 20.15 -22.65 12.32
N THR A 178 19.24 -22.18 11.46
CA THR A 178 18.12 -21.36 11.89
C THR A 178 17.02 -22.22 12.52
N ASN A 179 16.76 -22.03 13.81
CA ASN A 179 15.68 -22.73 14.51
C ASN A 179 14.52 -21.78 14.87
N PRO A 180 13.34 -21.92 14.26
CA PRO A 180 12.17 -21.08 14.55
C PRO A 180 11.66 -21.21 16.00
N GLU A 181 11.94 -22.31 16.69
CA GLU A 181 11.56 -22.50 18.10
C GLU A 181 12.36 -21.56 19.03
N ASP A 182 13.48 -21.00 18.57
CA ASP A 182 14.28 -20.04 19.35
C ASP A 182 13.67 -18.65 19.38
N TYR A 183 12.96 -18.21 18.34
CA TYR A 183 12.44 -16.85 18.25
C TYR A 183 10.90 -16.75 18.27
N LEU A 184 10.15 -17.72 17.74
CA LEU A 184 8.69 -17.66 17.71
C LEU A 184 8.03 -17.58 19.09
N PRO A 185 8.44 -18.38 20.12
CA PRO A 185 7.88 -18.27 21.47
C PRO A 185 8.19 -16.94 22.15
N ARG A 186 9.23 -16.23 21.66
CA ARG A 186 9.68 -14.95 22.20
C ARG A 186 9.19 -13.74 21.41
N LEU A 187 8.40 -13.93 20.34
CA LEU A 187 7.96 -12.86 19.45
C LEU A 187 7.26 -11.72 20.19
N ARG A 188 6.44 -12.02 21.21
CA ARG A 188 5.76 -11.04 22.10
C ARG A 188 5.08 -9.89 21.36
N LYS A 189 4.69 -10.10 20.12
CA LYS A 189 3.96 -9.15 19.28
C LYS A 189 2.75 -9.86 18.68
N PRO A 190 1.63 -9.17 18.49
CA PRO A 190 0.52 -9.70 17.71
C PRO A 190 1.00 -10.23 16.36
N LEU A 191 0.59 -11.45 16.02
CA LEU A 191 0.95 -12.11 14.77
C LEU A 191 -0.29 -12.46 13.96
N MET A 192 -0.32 -12.09 12.68
CA MET A 192 -1.26 -12.62 11.70
C MET A 192 -0.52 -13.51 10.70
N VAL A 193 -0.95 -14.75 10.59
CA VAL A 193 -0.46 -15.71 9.59
C VAL A 193 -1.52 -15.85 8.51
N LEU A 194 -1.20 -15.46 7.28
CA LEU A 194 -2.06 -15.65 6.12
C LEU A 194 -1.46 -16.73 5.22
N HIS A 195 -2.25 -17.73 4.86
CA HIS A 195 -1.76 -18.83 4.05
C HIS A 195 -2.84 -19.42 3.15
N SER A 196 -2.47 -19.81 1.95
CA SER A 196 -3.39 -20.52 1.07
C SER A 196 -3.45 -22.01 1.42
N PRO A 197 -4.65 -22.58 1.65
CA PRO A 197 -4.78 -24.02 1.90
C PRO A 197 -4.34 -24.91 0.74
N ILE A 198 -4.22 -24.33 -0.45
CA ILE A 198 -3.83 -25.03 -1.69
C ILE A 198 -2.43 -24.64 -2.18
N ASP A 199 -1.64 -24.00 -1.32
CA ASP A 199 -0.24 -23.65 -1.65
C ASP A 199 0.59 -24.92 -1.83
N GLN A 200 1.16 -25.08 -3.04
CA GLN A 200 1.98 -26.23 -3.41
C GLN A 200 3.48 -25.95 -3.20
N THR A 201 3.86 -24.71 -2.92
CA THR A 201 5.25 -24.32 -2.69
C THR A 201 5.61 -24.41 -1.21
N VAL A 202 4.74 -23.82 -0.38
CA VAL A 202 4.85 -23.91 1.08
C VAL A 202 3.52 -24.44 1.60
N GLY A 203 3.50 -25.69 2.07
CA GLY A 203 2.29 -26.34 2.55
C GLY A 203 1.66 -25.64 3.75
N ILE A 204 0.34 -25.75 3.89
CA ILE A 204 -0.45 -25.11 4.96
C ILE A 204 -0.01 -25.52 6.38
N ASP A 205 0.61 -26.67 6.53
CA ASP A 205 1.18 -27.17 7.78
C ASP A 205 2.23 -26.21 8.36
N ASN A 206 2.98 -25.49 7.52
CA ASN A 206 3.91 -24.44 7.94
C ASN A 206 3.20 -23.32 8.70
N ALA A 207 2.08 -22.83 8.18
CA ALA A 207 1.26 -21.82 8.85
C ALA A 207 0.70 -22.33 10.19
N GLN A 208 0.29 -23.60 10.25
CA GLN A 208 -0.20 -24.24 11.47
C GLN A 208 0.92 -24.36 12.50
N ASN A 209 2.15 -24.70 12.09
CA ASN A 209 3.32 -24.79 12.96
C ASN A 209 3.73 -23.42 13.50
N ILE A 210 3.81 -22.38 12.64
CA ILE A 210 4.03 -20.98 13.07
C ILE A 210 2.97 -20.60 14.12
N PHE A 211 1.69 -20.84 13.79
CA PHE A 211 0.60 -20.51 14.69
C PHE A 211 0.68 -21.28 16.00
N ARG A 212 1.01 -22.57 15.99
CA ARG A 212 1.11 -23.41 17.19
C ARG A 212 2.25 -22.95 18.11
N THR A 213 3.41 -22.63 17.55
CA THR A 213 4.64 -22.30 18.27
C THR A 213 4.64 -20.88 18.84
N THR A 214 3.96 -19.95 18.17
CA THR A 214 3.88 -18.55 18.64
C THR A 214 2.88 -18.39 19.77
N ARG A 215 3.16 -17.46 20.70
CA ARG A 215 2.23 -17.10 21.80
C ARG A 215 1.15 -16.13 21.33
N TYR A 216 0.04 -16.06 22.07
CA TYR A 216 -1.01 -15.05 21.84
C TYR A 216 -0.50 -13.61 22.12
N PRO A 217 -1.07 -12.57 21.44
CA PRO A 217 -2.17 -12.64 20.46
C PRO A 217 -1.70 -13.08 19.07
N LYS A 218 -2.45 -13.98 18.45
CA LYS A 218 -2.15 -14.52 17.11
C LYS A 218 -3.41 -14.88 16.34
N SER A 219 -3.36 -14.76 15.02
CA SER A 219 -4.44 -15.09 14.09
C SER A 219 -3.91 -15.94 12.95
N LEU A 220 -4.69 -16.93 12.51
CA LEU A 220 -4.43 -17.70 11.30
C LEU A 220 -5.60 -17.51 10.35
N VAL A 221 -5.33 -17.03 9.13
CA VAL A 221 -6.34 -16.71 8.14
C VAL A 221 -6.04 -17.43 6.83
N ALA A 222 -7.04 -18.14 6.32
CA ALA A 222 -6.94 -18.79 5.02
C ALA A 222 -7.09 -17.77 3.87
N LEU A 223 -6.14 -17.78 2.93
CA LEU A 223 -6.25 -17.10 1.65
C LEU A 223 -6.78 -18.09 0.60
N ASP A 224 -8.07 -18.39 0.67
CA ASP A 224 -8.73 -19.35 -0.21
C ASP A 224 -8.40 -19.11 -1.68
N LYS A 225 -7.99 -20.14 -2.40
CA LYS A 225 -7.67 -20.13 -3.84
C LYS A 225 -6.50 -19.22 -4.25
N ALA A 226 -5.76 -18.60 -3.32
CA ALA A 226 -4.56 -17.87 -3.67
C ALA A 226 -3.46 -18.84 -4.14
N ASP A 227 -2.66 -18.41 -5.10
CA ASP A 227 -1.39 -19.06 -5.44
C ASP A 227 -0.30 -18.60 -4.45
N HIS A 228 0.83 -19.33 -4.40
CA HIS A 228 1.93 -18.98 -3.49
C HIS A 228 2.38 -17.52 -3.63
N LEU A 229 2.50 -17.00 -4.86
CA LEU A 229 2.98 -15.64 -5.14
C LEU A 229 1.89 -14.58 -5.01
N VAL A 230 0.67 -14.95 -4.63
CA VAL A 230 -0.49 -14.04 -4.45
C VAL A 230 -0.76 -13.23 -5.74
N THR A 231 -0.54 -13.86 -6.90
CA THR A 231 -0.70 -13.20 -8.22
C THR A 231 -2.13 -13.22 -8.72
N LYS A 232 -2.94 -14.19 -8.29
CA LYS A 232 -4.35 -14.28 -8.69
C LYS A 232 -5.11 -12.99 -8.38
N GLN A 233 -6.04 -12.67 -9.26
CA GLN A 233 -6.83 -11.45 -9.17
C GLN A 233 -7.50 -11.31 -7.78
N GLY A 234 -7.30 -10.16 -7.14
CA GLY A 234 -7.87 -9.84 -5.83
C GLY A 234 -7.17 -10.47 -4.62
N ALA A 235 -6.29 -11.48 -4.79
CA ALA A 235 -5.66 -12.17 -3.65
C ALA A 235 -4.78 -11.23 -2.81
N ALA A 236 -3.93 -10.44 -3.45
CA ALA A 236 -3.06 -9.50 -2.75
C ALA A 236 -3.84 -8.36 -2.07
N ALA A 237 -4.90 -7.84 -2.73
CA ALA A 237 -5.77 -6.84 -2.13
C ALA A 237 -6.48 -7.39 -0.88
N ARG A 238 -7.06 -8.61 -0.98
CA ARG A 238 -7.69 -9.29 0.17
C ARG A 238 -6.71 -9.51 1.32
N ALA A 239 -5.47 -9.93 1.03
CA ALA A 239 -4.45 -10.10 2.07
C ALA A 239 -4.16 -8.76 2.77
N ALA A 240 -4.02 -7.68 2.01
CA ALA A 240 -3.78 -6.36 2.56
C ALA A 240 -4.96 -5.82 3.37
N ASP A 241 -6.20 -6.01 2.90
CA ASP A 241 -7.41 -5.59 3.62
C ASP A 241 -7.53 -6.32 4.97
N LEU A 242 -7.24 -7.63 5.00
CA LEU A 242 -7.21 -8.42 6.23
C LEU A 242 -6.11 -7.92 7.18
N ILE A 243 -4.89 -7.70 6.67
CA ILE A 243 -3.78 -7.18 7.47
C ILE A 243 -4.08 -5.78 8.00
N GLY A 244 -4.55 -4.87 7.14
CA GLY A 244 -4.84 -3.49 7.49
C GLY A 244 -5.89 -3.39 8.59
N ALA A 245 -7.06 -4.01 8.39
CA ALA A 245 -8.15 -4.01 9.37
C ALA A 245 -7.75 -4.67 10.69
N TRP A 246 -6.93 -5.74 10.66
CA TRP A 246 -6.44 -6.39 11.86
C TRP A 246 -5.38 -5.55 12.59
N ALA A 247 -4.47 -4.92 11.85
CA ALA A 247 -3.37 -4.15 12.43
C ALA A 247 -3.84 -2.86 13.10
N GLU A 248 -4.95 -2.29 12.66
CA GLU A 248 -5.54 -1.04 13.18
C GLU A 248 -5.67 -1.02 14.71
N GLN A 249 -6.04 -2.16 15.33
CA GLN A 249 -6.19 -2.26 16.78
C GLN A 249 -4.85 -2.21 17.55
N PHE A 250 -3.71 -2.38 16.89
CA PHE A 250 -2.38 -2.41 17.50
C PHE A 250 -1.54 -1.19 17.15
N ILE A 251 -1.80 -0.59 15.99
CA ILE A 251 -1.10 0.61 15.52
C ILE A 251 -1.49 1.79 16.38
N VAL A 252 -0.48 2.56 16.80
CA VAL A 252 -0.66 3.84 17.46
C VAL A 252 -0.49 4.92 16.41
N PRO A 253 -1.55 5.63 16.00
CA PRO A 253 -1.44 6.67 14.99
C PRO A 253 -0.46 7.77 15.43
N GLU A 254 0.57 8.02 14.61
CA GLU A 254 1.59 9.05 14.88
C GLU A 254 1.12 10.45 14.47
N ASN A 255 0.32 10.48 13.42
CA ASN A 255 -0.23 11.72 12.87
C ASN A 255 -1.75 11.57 12.73
N ILE A 256 -2.50 11.94 13.76
CA ILE A 256 -3.93 12.15 13.62
C ILE A 256 -4.10 13.50 12.93
N PRO A 257 -4.54 13.54 11.67
CA PRO A 257 -4.68 14.80 10.97
C PRO A 257 -5.70 15.66 11.70
N THR A 258 -5.33 16.88 12.10
CA THR A 258 -6.30 17.84 12.64
C THR A 258 -7.44 18.02 11.64
N PRO A 259 -8.70 17.86 12.04
CA PRO A 259 -9.83 18.11 11.16
C PRO A 259 -9.75 19.52 10.56
N VAL A 260 -10.04 19.63 9.28
CA VAL A 260 -10.20 20.92 8.61
C VAL A 260 -11.64 21.35 8.82
N ALA A 261 -11.87 22.62 9.16
CA ALA A 261 -13.21 23.13 9.41
C ALA A 261 -14.15 22.93 8.20
N GLU A 262 -15.45 22.84 8.47
CA GLU A 262 -16.47 22.57 7.42
C GLU A 262 -16.51 23.63 6.31
N ASP A 263 -16.12 24.87 6.64
CA ASP A 263 -16.11 26.01 5.73
C ASP A 263 -14.74 26.27 5.10
N SER A 264 -13.77 25.34 5.28
CA SER A 264 -12.42 25.51 4.77
C SER A 264 -11.87 24.26 4.09
N ALA A 265 -10.93 24.45 3.18
CA ALA A 265 -10.15 23.40 2.57
C ALA A 265 -8.65 23.70 2.73
N LEU A 266 -7.88 22.68 3.01
CA LEU A 266 -6.42 22.75 3.18
C LEU A 266 -5.74 21.92 2.08
N ALA A 267 -4.79 22.52 1.38
CA ALA A 267 -3.92 21.79 0.47
C ALA A 267 -2.47 21.83 0.99
N ILE A 268 -1.88 20.67 1.16
CA ILE A 268 -0.49 20.52 1.62
C ILE A 268 0.33 19.76 0.56
N PRO A 269 1.63 20.09 0.38
CA PRO A 269 2.48 19.35 -0.54
C PRO A 269 2.52 17.86 -0.21
N ALA A 270 2.40 17.03 -1.24
CA ALA A 270 2.46 15.60 -1.08
C ALA A 270 3.91 15.09 -1.17
N VAL A 271 4.29 14.20 -0.25
CA VAL A 271 5.66 13.67 -0.15
C VAL A 271 6.07 12.97 -1.45
N GLY A 272 7.30 13.22 -1.91
CA GLY A 272 7.89 12.56 -3.07
C GLY A 272 7.34 12.99 -4.43
N THR A 273 6.55 14.06 -4.50
CA THR A 273 6.09 14.65 -5.74
C THR A 273 6.57 16.09 -5.88
N ARG A 274 6.75 16.52 -7.14
CA ARG A 274 7.12 17.89 -7.45
C ARG A 274 5.92 18.84 -7.41
N MET A 275 4.75 18.37 -7.85
CA MET A 275 3.55 19.18 -8.07
C MET A 275 2.31 18.61 -7.39
N GLY A 276 2.41 17.42 -6.77
CA GLY A 276 1.31 16.78 -6.07
C GLY A 276 1.02 17.45 -4.74
N VAL A 277 -0.25 17.50 -4.40
CA VAL A 277 -0.77 18.00 -3.12
C VAL A 277 -1.84 17.05 -2.57
N VAL A 278 -1.97 17.02 -1.26
CA VAL A 278 -3.11 16.40 -0.57
C VAL A 278 -4.09 17.52 -0.21
N VAL A 279 -5.28 17.44 -0.76
CA VAL A 279 -6.38 18.37 -0.44
C VAL A 279 -7.26 17.75 0.62
N ARG A 280 -7.54 18.50 1.69
CA ARG A 280 -8.33 18.05 2.82
C ARG A 280 -9.52 18.99 3.06
N HIS A 281 -10.65 18.39 3.42
CA HIS A 281 -11.86 19.07 3.84
C HIS A 281 -12.56 18.19 4.89
N ASN A 282 -12.82 18.72 6.08
CA ASN A 282 -13.25 17.93 7.23
C ASN A 282 -12.29 16.74 7.51
N ASP A 283 -12.83 15.53 7.60
CA ASP A 283 -12.13 14.26 7.78
C ASP A 283 -11.75 13.58 6.45
N ARG A 284 -12.04 14.22 5.31
CA ARG A 284 -11.80 13.67 3.97
C ARG A 284 -10.55 14.24 3.33
N SER A 285 -9.91 13.42 2.52
CA SER A 285 -8.76 13.85 1.71
C SER A 285 -8.82 13.27 0.31
N VAL A 286 -8.27 14.03 -0.65
CA VAL A 286 -8.07 13.59 -2.04
C VAL A 286 -6.70 14.05 -2.52
N SER A 287 -6.10 13.29 -3.44
CA SER A 287 -4.88 13.70 -4.14
C SER A 287 -5.21 14.65 -5.28
N ALA A 288 -4.41 15.71 -5.40
CA ALA A 288 -4.40 16.55 -6.58
C ALA A 288 -2.98 16.66 -7.15
N ASP A 289 -2.87 16.71 -8.48
CA ASP A 289 -1.59 16.80 -9.18
C ASP A 289 -1.80 17.43 -10.56
N ARG A 290 -0.73 17.98 -11.15
CA ARG A 290 -0.74 18.38 -12.54
C ARG A 290 -0.66 17.16 -13.46
N THR A 291 -1.15 17.31 -14.70
CA THR A 291 -0.96 16.29 -15.72
C THR A 291 0.54 16.13 -16.04
N LYS A 292 0.93 14.98 -16.58
CA LYS A 292 2.32 14.75 -17.03
C LYS A 292 2.81 15.81 -18.00
N LYS A 293 1.93 16.27 -18.90
CA LYS A 293 2.23 17.35 -19.86
C LYS A 293 2.57 18.69 -19.16
N ASN A 294 2.00 18.93 -17.98
CA ASN A 294 2.17 20.16 -17.21
C ASN A 294 3.14 19.99 -16.03
N GLY A 295 4.06 19.00 -16.11
CA GLY A 295 5.15 18.79 -15.15
C GLY A 295 4.77 18.01 -13.89
N GLY A 296 3.54 17.50 -13.78
CA GLY A 296 3.11 16.57 -12.72
C GLY A 296 3.35 15.11 -13.08
N LYS A 297 2.90 14.21 -12.22
CA LYS A 297 2.87 12.76 -12.44
C LYS A 297 1.48 12.24 -12.85
N GLY A 298 0.44 13.08 -12.77
CA GLY A 298 -0.96 12.73 -13.03
C GLY A 298 -1.50 11.75 -11.98
N GLN A 299 -1.14 11.92 -10.73
CA GLN A 299 -1.48 11.00 -9.63
C GLN A 299 -2.74 11.43 -8.85
N GLY A 300 -3.47 12.42 -9.31
CA GLY A 300 -4.67 12.90 -8.66
C GLY A 300 -5.51 13.77 -9.59
N PHE A 301 -6.52 14.44 -9.03
CA PHE A 301 -7.28 15.44 -9.75
C PHE A 301 -6.39 16.63 -10.12
N THR A 302 -6.66 17.28 -11.26
CA THR A 302 -6.11 18.63 -11.46
C THR A 302 -6.97 19.65 -10.67
N ALA A 303 -6.44 20.86 -10.45
CA ALA A 303 -7.21 21.92 -9.78
C ALA A 303 -8.52 22.21 -10.54
N GLU A 304 -8.44 22.29 -11.88
CA GLU A 304 -9.59 22.47 -12.76
C GLU A 304 -10.54 21.25 -12.67
N GLY A 305 -9.98 20.04 -12.51
CA GLY A 305 -10.75 18.81 -12.31
C GLY A 305 -11.55 18.84 -11.00
N LEU A 306 -10.97 19.35 -9.92
CA LEU A 306 -11.68 19.56 -8.65
C LEU A 306 -12.82 20.59 -8.79
N LEU A 307 -12.56 21.68 -9.50
CA LEU A 307 -13.59 22.69 -9.79
C LEU A 307 -14.74 22.11 -10.60
N MET A 308 -14.44 21.41 -11.70
CA MET A 308 -15.47 20.74 -12.51
C MET A 308 -16.25 19.70 -11.68
N SER A 309 -15.59 18.99 -10.78
CA SER A 309 -16.23 18.02 -9.87
C SER A 309 -17.16 18.72 -8.88
N ALA A 310 -16.78 19.88 -8.36
CA ALA A 310 -17.64 20.69 -7.48
C ALA A 310 -18.93 21.12 -8.19
N VAL A 311 -18.81 21.64 -9.42
CA VAL A 311 -19.97 22.05 -10.24
C VAL A 311 -20.86 20.84 -10.55
N ALA A 312 -20.28 19.71 -10.98
CA ALA A 312 -21.06 18.49 -11.29
C ALA A 312 -21.78 17.95 -10.04
N THR A 313 -21.11 17.97 -8.88
CA THR A 313 -21.68 17.50 -7.62
C THR A 313 -22.85 18.38 -7.19
N ALA A 314 -22.67 19.71 -7.15
CA ALA A 314 -23.71 20.64 -6.77
C ALA A 314 -24.93 20.52 -7.69
N SER A 315 -24.71 20.42 -9.00
CA SER A 315 -25.78 20.22 -9.98
C SER A 315 -26.55 18.91 -9.77
N THR A 316 -25.84 17.82 -9.49
CA THR A 316 -26.47 16.52 -9.24
C THR A 316 -27.30 16.55 -7.96
N GLN A 317 -26.82 17.21 -6.90
CA GLN A 317 -27.55 17.38 -5.64
C GLN A 317 -28.82 18.24 -5.85
N ALA A 318 -28.70 19.36 -6.56
CA ALA A 318 -29.85 20.21 -6.88
C ALA A 318 -30.91 19.46 -7.72
N ILE A 319 -30.50 18.61 -8.66
CA ILE A 319 -31.42 17.74 -9.41
C ILE A 319 -32.16 16.80 -8.46
N LYS A 320 -31.48 16.17 -7.51
CA LYS A 320 -32.10 15.26 -6.53
C LYS A 320 -33.11 15.98 -5.65
N GLU A 321 -32.81 17.19 -5.20
CA GLU A 321 -33.72 18.02 -4.40
C GLU A 321 -34.95 18.43 -5.22
N ALA A 322 -34.76 18.93 -6.44
CA ALA A 322 -35.86 19.29 -7.34
C ALA A 322 -36.70 18.06 -7.70
N GLY A 323 -36.08 16.91 -7.95
CA GLY A 323 -36.76 15.65 -8.24
C GLY A 323 -37.64 15.20 -7.06
N LYS A 324 -37.15 15.33 -5.84
CA LYS A 324 -37.94 15.06 -4.63
C LYS A 324 -39.15 16.00 -4.53
N ALA A 325 -38.97 17.30 -4.81
CA ALA A 325 -40.07 18.26 -4.83
C ALA A 325 -41.12 17.93 -5.91
N GLN A 326 -40.69 17.41 -7.04
CA GLN A 326 -41.53 16.91 -8.15
C GLN A 326 -42.12 15.51 -7.91
N LYS A 327 -41.88 14.89 -6.76
CA LYS A 327 -42.29 13.52 -6.39
C LYS A 327 -41.81 12.46 -7.40
N ILE A 328 -40.63 12.65 -8.01
CA ILE A 328 -39.98 11.67 -8.86
C ILE A 328 -39.36 10.59 -7.99
N ASP A 329 -39.51 9.33 -8.36
CA ASP A 329 -38.94 8.20 -7.62
C ASP A 329 -37.41 8.33 -7.54
N ALA A 330 -36.86 8.07 -6.36
CA ALA A 330 -35.43 8.14 -6.11
C ALA A 330 -34.61 7.23 -7.05
N LYS A 331 -35.12 6.05 -7.41
CA LYS A 331 -34.47 5.14 -8.37
C LYS A 331 -34.34 5.74 -9.78
N VAL A 332 -35.31 6.56 -10.16
CA VAL A 332 -35.25 7.30 -11.44
C VAL A 332 -34.13 8.33 -11.40
N LEU A 333 -33.94 8.98 -10.27
CA LEU A 333 -32.90 9.98 -10.06
C LEU A 333 -31.49 9.37 -9.96
N GLU A 334 -31.34 8.07 -9.69
CA GLU A 334 -30.07 7.35 -9.73
C GLU A 334 -29.50 7.23 -11.16
N ALA A 335 -30.37 7.28 -12.18
CA ALA A 335 -29.96 7.25 -13.59
C ALA A 335 -29.55 8.62 -14.16
N VAL A 336 -29.63 9.69 -13.36
CA VAL A 336 -29.23 11.03 -13.78
C VAL A 336 -27.71 11.17 -13.73
N SER A 337 -27.12 11.81 -14.74
CA SER A 337 -25.72 12.18 -14.73
C SER A 337 -25.49 13.62 -15.19
N VAL A 338 -24.47 14.25 -14.58
CA VAL A 338 -24.03 15.59 -14.95
C VAL A 338 -22.57 15.52 -15.38
N ARG A 339 -22.29 15.99 -16.58
CA ARG A 339 -20.93 16.14 -17.11
C ARG A 339 -20.59 17.61 -17.22
N VAL A 340 -19.42 17.98 -16.74
CA VAL A 340 -18.87 19.32 -16.90
C VAL A 340 -17.59 19.22 -17.72
N ASN A 341 -17.51 20.00 -18.80
CA ASN A 341 -16.34 20.06 -19.66
C ASN A 341 -15.79 21.49 -19.66
N GLN A 342 -14.46 21.62 -19.71
CA GLN A 342 -13.79 22.89 -19.95
C GLN A 342 -13.64 23.06 -21.46
N GLU A 343 -14.20 24.13 -22.02
CA GLU A 343 -14.11 24.48 -23.44
C GLU A 343 -12.97 25.46 -23.72
N SER A 344 -12.70 26.35 -22.76
CA SER A 344 -11.60 27.32 -22.81
C SER A 344 -11.13 27.65 -21.40
N GLU A 345 -10.12 28.53 -21.26
CA GLU A 345 -9.61 28.97 -19.95
C GLU A 345 -10.67 29.57 -19.03
N SER A 346 -11.73 30.14 -19.58
CA SER A 346 -12.77 30.86 -18.85
C SER A 346 -14.19 30.30 -19.08
N ARG A 347 -14.33 29.17 -19.76
CA ARG A 347 -15.66 28.65 -20.11
C ARG A 347 -15.79 27.16 -19.80
N PHE A 348 -16.83 26.85 -19.04
CA PHE A 348 -17.28 25.49 -18.78
C PHE A 348 -18.65 25.25 -19.40
N THR A 349 -18.89 24.02 -19.90
CA THR A 349 -20.20 23.56 -20.33
C THR A 349 -20.69 22.48 -19.41
N ARG A 350 -21.98 22.49 -19.11
CA ARG A 350 -22.67 21.51 -18.28
C ARG A 350 -23.66 20.75 -19.14
N THR A 351 -23.55 19.43 -19.18
CA THR A 351 -24.51 18.53 -19.86
C THR A 351 -25.19 17.69 -18.78
N VAL A 352 -26.53 17.81 -18.73
CA VAL A 352 -27.37 17.00 -17.85
C VAL A 352 -28.02 15.91 -18.67
N THR A 353 -27.84 14.66 -18.30
CA THR A 353 -28.51 13.51 -18.92
C THR A 353 -29.64 13.03 -18.02
N LEU A 354 -30.86 13.06 -18.52
CA LEU A 354 -32.08 12.69 -17.80
C LEU A 354 -32.74 11.49 -18.47
N PRO A 355 -33.47 10.64 -17.73
CA PRO A 355 -34.28 9.57 -18.29
C PRO A 355 -35.35 10.12 -19.26
N GLY A 356 -35.46 9.50 -20.46
CA GLY A 356 -36.31 9.99 -21.55
C GLY A 356 -37.83 9.88 -21.30
N PHE A 357 -38.23 9.11 -20.29
CA PHE A 357 -39.66 8.95 -19.94
C PHE A 357 -40.21 10.04 -19.00
N LEU A 358 -39.35 10.94 -18.50
CA LEU A 358 -39.79 12.11 -17.72
C LEU A 358 -40.55 13.09 -18.62
N SER A 359 -41.59 13.73 -18.06
CA SER A 359 -42.32 14.76 -18.77
C SER A 359 -41.44 15.96 -19.12
N ALA A 360 -41.78 16.72 -20.16
CA ALA A 360 -41.02 17.91 -20.54
C ALA A 360 -40.89 18.94 -19.39
N ASP A 361 -41.92 19.09 -18.57
CA ASP A 361 -41.89 20.01 -17.41
C ASP A 361 -40.97 19.48 -16.33
N GLN A 362 -40.95 18.17 -16.06
CA GLN A 362 -40.00 17.56 -15.13
C GLN A 362 -38.56 17.72 -15.63
N GLN A 363 -38.30 17.43 -16.91
CA GLN A 363 -36.96 17.60 -17.50
C GLN A 363 -36.47 19.06 -17.37
N ARG A 364 -37.37 20.02 -17.67
CA ARG A 364 -37.06 21.45 -17.55
C ARG A 364 -36.73 21.83 -16.11
N ALA A 365 -37.59 21.46 -15.16
CA ALA A 365 -37.41 21.79 -13.74
C ALA A 365 -36.08 21.20 -13.19
N LEU A 366 -35.69 19.98 -13.59
CA LEU A 366 -34.42 19.37 -13.19
C LEU A 366 -33.22 20.05 -13.85
N ALA A 367 -33.32 20.44 -15.11
CA ALA A 367 -32.27 21.16 -15.82
C ALA A 367 -32.04 22.58 -15.25
N ASP A 368 -33.13 23.30 -14.94
CA ASP A 368 -33.07 24.64 -14.31
C ASP A 368 -32.42 24.56 -12.92
N ALA A 369 -32.78 23.54 -12.13
CA ALA A 369 -32.15 23.31 -10.82
C ALA A 369 -30.64 23.02 -10.96
N ALA A 370 -30.24 22.23 -11.95
CA ALA A 370 -28.83 21.95 -12.20
C ALA A 370 -28.02 23.18 -12.57
N ALA A 371 -28.66 24.19 -13.20
CA ALA A 371 -28.03 25.41 -13.69
C ALA A 371 -27.99 26.54 -12.67
N SER A 372 -28.65 26.39 -11.53
CA SER A 372 -28.81 27.46 -10.49
C SER A 372 -28.34 26.97 -9.12
N THR A 373 -27.08 26.61 -9.01
CA THR A 373 -26.51 26.13 -7.75
C THR A 373 -25.76 27.21 -6.99
N THR A 374 -25.50 26.98 -5.71
CA THR A 374 -24.67 27.90 -4.88
C THR A 374 -23.25 28.03 -5.44
N ILE A 375 -22.70 26.98 -6.07
CA ILE A 375 -21.38 27.04 -6.70
C ILE A 375 -21.36 28.00 -7.88
N ASP A 376 -22.43 28.07 -8.68
CA ASP A 376 -22.53 29.01 -9.79
C ASP A 376 -22.44 30.46 -9.30
N SER A 377 -23.03 30.76 -8.12
CA SER A 377 -22.93 32.07 -7.47
C SER A 377 -21.56 32.35 -6.86
N LEU A 378 -20.91 31.34 -6.26
CA LEU A 378 -19.59 31.46 -5.64
C LEU A 378 -18.47 31.72 -6.64
N LEU A 379 -18.59 31.20 -7.86
CA LEU A 379 -17.59 31.40 -8.92
C LEU A 379 -17.48 32.87 -9.41
N ALA A 380 -18.37 33.73 -8.99
CA ALA A 380 -18.36 35.18 -9.31
C ALA A 380 -17.73 36.06 -8.19
N VAL A 381 -17.16 35.47 -7.13
CA VAL A 381 -16.64 36.17 -5.96
C VAL A 381 -15.12 36.39 -6.04
N ASP A 382 -14.65 37.59 -5.59
CA ASP A 382 -13.22 37.90 -5.45
C ASP A 382 -12.60 37.08 -4.29
N ILE A 383 -11.37 36.60 -4.51
CA ILE A 383 -10.60 35.85 -3.51
C ILE A 383 -9.52 36.74 -2.89
N ALA A 384 -9.67 37.10 -1.63
CA ALA A 384 -8.64 37.82 -0.88
C ALA A 384 -7.50 36.88 -0.48
N THR A 385 -6.24 37.30 -0.69
CA THR A 385 -5.06 36.52 -0.30
C THR A 385 -4.41 37.10 0.94
N THR A 386 -4.25 36.27 1.97
CA THR A 386 -3.51 36.61 3.20
C THR A 386 -2.31 35.67 3.31
N VAL A 387 -1.14 36.22 3.64
CA VAL A 387 0.09 35.41 3.88
C VAL A 387 0.28 35.26 5.39
N ALA A 388 0.33 34.01 5.85
CA ALA A 388 0.73 33.65 7.20
C ALA A 388 2.08 32.93 7.17
N THR A 389 3.00 33.31 8.05
CA THR A 389 4.29 32.64 8.23
C THR A 389 4.23 31.71 9.45
N THR A 390 4.76 30.51 9.31
CA THR A 390 5.00 29.65 10.48
C THR A 390 6.15 30.24 11.29
N ALA A 391 6.01 30.27 12.61
CA ALA A 391 7.17 30.52 13.48
C ALA A 391 8.19 29.37 13.28
N GLU A 392 9.49 29.72 13.18
CA GLU A 392 10.60 28.78 13.12
C GLU A 392 10.69 27.92 14.37
#